data_e0b49c1baffca6e7c5e6071a42a28106
#
_entry.id   e0b49c1baffca6e7c5e6071a42a28106
#
_cell.length_a   1.000
_cell.length_b   1.000
_cell.length_c   1.000
_cell.angle_alpha   90.00
_cell.angle_beta   90.00
_cell.angle_gamma   90.00
#
_symmetry.space_group_name_H-M   'P 1'
#
loop_
_entity.id
_entity.type
_entity.pdbx_description
1 polymer ?
#
loop_
_entity_poly.entity_id
_entity_poly.type
_entity_poly.pdbx_seq_one_letter_code
_entity_poly.pdbx_strand_id
1 'polypeptide(L)'
;MVVCLVATLGVTAANLRLTYVTDSNGAKQVILTSATDPAKVMSLSGIQSEEGDQVYYTAFSGNLATLNIERAFSVNIQADGQTYPVKMVYGTVADALQRAGITLEGDDYTEPALDRLVTAGTQIVVHRVDYQDRVETQAIPYDTEYVYTSLYFRN
;
A
#
# COMPACT_ATOMS: atom_id res chain seq x y z
N MET A 1 -28.90 15.62 17.48
CA MET A 1 -29.40 15.41 18.85
C MET A 1 -28.19 15.39 19.79
N VAL A 2 -27.98 16.49 20.53
CA VAL A 2 -26.83 16.64 21.43
C VAL A 2 -27.21 15.96 22.73
N VAL A 3 -26.59 14.84 23.05
CA VAL A 3 -26.75 14.18 24.33
C VAL A 3 -25.72 14.76 25.29
N CYS A 4 -26.14 15.73 26.13
CA CYS A 4 -25.37 16.15 27.29
C CYS A 4 -25.51 15.09 28.39
N LEU A 5 -24.50 14.27 28.55
CA LEU A 5 -24.38 13.38 29.71
C LEU A 5 -23.58 14.10 30.78
N VAL A 6 -24.29 14.74 31.72
CA VAL A 6 -23.69 15.33 32.93
C VAL A 6 -23.48 14.19 33.92
N ALA A 7 -22.28 13.62 33.94
CA ALA A 7 -21.87 12.74 35.02
C ALA A 7 -21.29 13.57 36.15
N THR A 8 -22.09 13.73 37.22
CA THR A 8 -21.67 14.29 38.51
C THR A 8 -20.78 13.30 39.23
N LEU A 9 -19.48 13.53 39.24
CA LEU A 9 -18.58 13.03 40.32
C LEU A 9 -17.25 13.81 40.22
N GLY A 10 -17.06 14.75 41.15
CA GLY A 10 -15.77 15.10 41.79
C GLY A 10 -14.52 15.38 40.95
N VAL A 11 -14.64 15.62 39.66
CA VAL A 11 -13.50 16.00 38.82
C VAL A 11 -13.52 17.52 38.75
N THR A 12 -12.49 18.17 39.28
CA THR A 12 -12.27 19.60 39.13
C THR A 12 -12.30 19.93 37.64
N ALA A 13 -13.18 20.83 37.21
CA ALA A 13 -13.42 21.24 35.83
C ALA A 13 -12.16 21.72 35.08
N ALA A 14 -11.04 21.83 35.77
CA ALA A 14 -9.76 22.36 35.26
C ALA A 14 -9.08 21.52 34.18
N ASN A 15 -9.45 20.24 34.00
CA ASN A 15 -8.78 19.32 33.07
C ASN A 15 -9.65 18.79 31.94
N LEU A 16 -10.90 19.28 31.82
CA LEU A 16 -11.78 18.86 30.74
C LEU A 16 -11.36 19.55 29.44
N ARG A 17 -11.29 18.74 28.37
CA ARG A 17 -10.97 19.17 27.01
C ARG A 17 -12.11 18.86 26.07
N LEU A 18 -12.40 19.82 25.19
CA LEU A 18 -13.30 19.60 24.08
C LEU A 18 -12.50 18.92 22.99
N THR A 19 -12.82 17.65 22.74
CA THR A 19 -12.10 16.83 21.76
C THR A 19 -12.98 16.59 20.55
N TYR A 20 -12.47 17.02 19.38
CA TYR A 20 -13.07 16.73 18.09
C TYR A 20 -12.53 15.39 17.60
N VAL A 21 -13.43 14.44 17.43
CA VAL A 21 -13.11 13.11 16.89
C VAL A 21 -13.62 13.05 15.46
N THR A 22 -12.72 12.78 14.53
CA THR A 22 -13.02 12.68 13.09
C THR A 22 -12.49 11.36 12.55
N ASP A 23 -13.22 10.84 11.59
CA ASP A 23 -12.91 9.60 10.89
C ASP A 23 -12.89 9.93 9.39
N SER A 24 -11.93 9.41 8.65
CA SER A 24 -11.82 9.63 7.21
C SER A 24 -13.03 9.13 6.42
N ASN A 25 -13.85 8.22 6.99
CA ASN A 25 -15.12 7.79 6.43
C ASN A 25 -16.27 8.80 6.65
N GLY A 26 -15.97 9.94 7.30
CA GLY A 26 -16.92 11.05 7.45
C GLY A 26 -17.63 11.11 8.80
N ALA A 27 -17.41 10.18 9.73
CA ALA A 27 -17.95 10.28 11.08
C ALA A 27 -17.26 11.41 11.84
N LYS A 28 -18.05 12.24 12.52
CA LYS A 28 -17.58 13.38 13.31
C LYS A 28 -18.30 13.42 14.63
N GLN A 29 -17.57 13.55 15.71
CA GLN A 29 -18.12 13.71 17.04
C GLN A 29 -17.35 14.76 17.84
N VAL A 30 -18.00 15.30 18.83
CA VAL A 30 -17.39 16.24 19.79
C VAL A 30 -17.68 15.69 21.18
N ILE A 31 -16.65 15.43 21.94
CA ILE A 31 -16.75 14.93 23.31
C ILE A 31 -16.04 15.84 24.29
N LEU A 32 -16.55 15.94 25.50
CA LEU A 32 -15.89 16.63 26.58
C LEU A 32 -15.28 15.58 27.53
N THR A 33 -13.94 15.54 27.58
CA THR A 33 -13.22 14.51 28.35
C THR A 33 -11.92 15.02 28.93
N SER A 34 -11.50 14.46 30.03
CA SER A 34 -10.14 14.64 30.57
C SER A 34 -9.15 13.60 30.03
N ALA A 35 -9.61 12.63 29.27
CA ALA A 35 -8.76 11.59 28.71
C ALA A 35 -7.81 12.20 27.65
N THR A 36 -6.55 11.77 27.71
CA THR A 36 -5.50 12.12 26.73
C THR A 36 -5.01 10.88 25.98
N ASP A 37 -5.42 9.70 26.42
CA ASP A 37 -5.13 8.44 25.73
C ASP A 37 -6.09 8.27 24.55
N PRO A 38 -5.57 8.13 23.31
CA PRO A 38 -6.39 7.95 22.11
C PRO A 38 -7.39 6.80 22.21
N ALA A 39 -6.98 5.67 22.78
CA ALA A 39 -7.86 4.50 22.92
C ALA A 39 -9.08 4.81 23.82
N LYS A 40 -8.85 5.55 24.90
CA LYS A 40 -9.93 5.96 25.80
C LYS A 40 -10.85 7.01 25.18
N VAL A 41 -10.28 7.94 24.42
CA VAL A 41 -11.06 8.96 23.67
C VAL A 41 -11.95 8.27 22.64
N MET A 42 -11.42 7.30 21.89
CA MET A 42 -12.19 6.50 20.94
C MET A 42 -13.34 5.73 21.63
N SER A 43 -13.05 5.06 22.74
CA SER A 43 -14.10 4.33 23.48
C SER A 43 -15.24 5.24 23.95
N LEU A 44 -14.93 6.47 24.35
CA LEU A 44 -15.94 7.48 24.76
C LEU A 44 -16.71 8.05 23.56
N SER A 45 -16.11 8.14 22.39
CA SER A 45 -16.77 8.60 21.17
C SER A 45 -17.63 7.52 20.51
N GLY A 46 -17.46 6.25 20.89
CA GLY A 46 -18.12 5.13 20.23
C GLY A 46 -17.57 4.79 18.84
N ILE A 47 -16.48 5.45 18.44
CA ILE A 47 -15.78 5.17 17.17
C ILE A 47 -14.64 4.20 17.52
N GLN A 48 -14.60 3.05 16.83
CA GLN A 48 -13.57 2.04 17.00
C GLN A 48 -12.59 2.09 15.83
N SER A 49 -11.32 1.84 16.09
CA SER A 49 -10.34 1.63 15.06
C SER A 49 -10.32 0.16 14.64
N GLU A 50 -10.03 -0.06 13.36
CA GLU A 50 -9.81 -1.38 12.79
C GLU A 50 -8.32 -1.63 12.59
N GLU A 51 -7.99 -2.88 12.26
CA GLU A 51 -6.61 -3.25 11.97
C GLU A 51 -6.07 -2.49 10.75
N GLY A 52 -4.92 -1.85 10.93
CA GLY A 52 -4.28 -1.05 9.88
C GLY A 52 -4.62 0.43 9.93
N ASP A 53 -5.65 0.86 10.68
CA ASP A 53 -5.99 2.27 10.85
C ASP A 53 -4.88 3.04 11.55
N GLN A 54 -4.74 4.31 11.19
CA GLN A 54 -3.85 5.23 11.88
C GLN A 54 -4.63 6.24 12.71
N VAL A 55 -4.23 6.40 13.96
CA VAL A 55 -4.91 7.27 14.92
C VAL A 55 -3.96 8.36 15.39
N TYR A 56 -4.37 9.61 15.22
CA TYR A 56 -3.60 10.78 15.59
C TYR A 56 -4.35 11.61 16.64
N TYR A 57 -3.76 11.74 17.83
CA TYR A 57 -4.28 12.62 18.87
C TYR A 57 -3.40 13.86 18.99
N THR A 58 -4.00 15.04 18.89
CA THR A 58 -3.31 16.31 19.04
C THR A 58 -4.03 17.17 20.07
N ALA A 59 -3.33 17.56 21.10
CA ALA A 59 -3.82 18.51 22.11
C ALA A 59 -3.36 19.92 21.76
N PHE A 60 -4.28 20.88 21.86
CA PHE A 60 -4.03 22.30 21.63
C PHE A 60 -4.12 23.10 22.94
N SER A 61 -3.66 24.35 22.90
CA SER A 61 -3.91 25.31 23.99
C SER A 61 -5.42 25.60 24.12
N GLY A 62 -5.86 25.99 25.32
CA GLY A 62 -7.27 26.34 25.55
C GLY A 62 -8.22 25.17 25.72
N ASN A 63 -7.74 24.05 26.23
CA ASN A 63 -8.52 22.83 26.48
C ASN A 63 -9.21 22.27 25.23
N LEU A 64 -8.57 22.37 24.07
CA LEU A 64 -9.01 21.77 22.81
C LEU A 64 -8.11 20.59 22.46
N ALA A 65 -8.69 19.58 21.82
CA ALA A 65 -7.94 18.46 21.24
C ALA A 65 -8.63 17.95 19.99
N THR A 66 -7.89 17.27 19.13
CA THR A 66 -8.41 16.51 17.99
C THR A 66 -7.95 15.07 18.06
N LEU A 67 -8.80 14.16 17.68
CA LEU A 67 -8.51 12.77 17.40
C LEU A 67 -8.92 12.48 15.95
N ASN A 68 -7.94 12.23 15.09
CA ASN A 68 -8.19 11.89 13.69
C ASN A 68 -7.92 10.40 13.47
N ILE A 69 -8.86 9.72 12.87
CA ILE A 69 -8.77 8.31 12.51
C ILE A 69 -8.72 8.22 10.99
N GLU A 70 -7.56 7.81 10.47
CA GLU A 70 -7.36 7.54 9.06
C GLU A 70 -7.60 6.04 8.81
N ARG A 71 -8.66 5.73 8.09
CA ARG A 71 -9.07 4.36 7.82
C ARG A 71 -8.17 3.67 6.83
N ALA A 72 -7.77 2.45 7.17
CA ALA A 72 -7.06 1.60 6.25
C ALA A 72 -8.00 1.02 5.19
N PHE A 73 -7.51 0.90 3.98
CA PHE A 73 -8.16 0.19 2.88
C PHE A 73 -7.31 -1.01 2.44
N SER A 74 -7.95 -1.97 1.79
CA SER A 74 -7.28 -3.16 1.29
C SER A 74 -6.80 -2.96 -0.16
N VAL A 75 -5.57 -3.38 -0.41
CA VAL A 75 -4.95 -3.48 -1.74
C VAL A 75 -4.59 -4.95 -1.96
N ASN A 76 -4.89 -5.50 -3.12
CA ASN A 76 -4.55 -6.87 -3.46
C ASN A 76 -3.35 -6.89 -4.42
N ILE A 77 -2.32 -7.63 -4.06
CA ILE A 77 -1.13 -7.83 -4.88
C ILE A 77 -1.14 -9.27 -5.41
N GLN A 78 -1.11 -9.41 -6.71
CA GLN A 78 -0.95 -10.70 -7.38
C GLN A 78 0.52 -10.87 -7.78
N ALA A 79 1.17 -11.87 -7.21
CA ALA A 79 2.56 -12.21 -7.49
C ALA A 79 2.74 -13.73 -7.40
N ASP A 80 3.50 -14.29 -8.31
CA ASP A 80 3.89 -15.73 -8.31
C ASP A 80 2.68 -16.69 -8.21
N GLY A 81 1.54 -16.30 -8.82
CA GLY A 81 0.30 -17.08 -8.81
C GLY A 81 -0.50 -17.02 -7.50
N GLN A 82 -0.09 -16.17 -6.56
CA GLN A 82 -0.77 -15.96 -5.29
C GLN A 82 -1.27 -14.51 -5.15
N THR A 83 -2.25 -14.31 -4.25
CA THR A 83 -2.77 -12.98 -3.92
C THR A 83 -2.42 -12.63 -2.48
N TYR A 84 -1.80 -11.48 -2.29
CA TYR A 84 -1.38 -10.93 -1.02
C TYR A 84 -2.25 -9.71 -0.69
N PRO A 85 -3.19 -9.82 0.26
CA PRO A 85 -3.95 -8.66 0.72
C PRO A 85 -3.09 -7.81 1.68
N VAL A 86 -3.01 -6.51 1.41
CA VAL A 86 -2.27 -5.55 2.23
C VAL A 86 -3.21 -4.46 2.67
N LYS A 87 -3.21 -4.13 3.98
CA LYS A 87 -3.92 -2.97 4.52
C LYS A 87 -2.99 -1.77 4.61
N MET A 88 -3.44 -0.63 4.12
CA MET A 88 -2.70 0.62 4.18
C MET A 88 -3.62 1.84 4.16
N VAL A 89 -3.19 2.93 4.74
CA VAL A 89 -3.94 4.20 4.78
C VAL A 89 -3.61 5.06 3.56
N TYR A 90 -2.35 5.10 3.20
CA TYR A 90 -1.84 5.79 2.02
C TYR A 90 -0.51 5.15 1.59
N GLY A 91 -0.10 5.44 0.39
CA GLY A 91 1.19 5.00 -0.15
C GLY A 91 1.15 4.73 -1.64
N THR A 92 2.27 4.28 -2.14
CA THR A 92 2.50 3.89 -3.52
C THR A 92 2.42 2.38 -3.70
N VAL A 93 2.47 1.92 -4.94
CA VAL A 93 2.63 0.49 -5.28
C VAL A 93 3.90 -0.08 -4.62
N ALA A 94 5.00 0.69 -4.62
CA ALA A 94 6.24 0.28 -3.96
C ALA A 94 6.06 0.04 -2.46
N ASP A 95 5.32 0.93 -1.77
CA ASP A 95 5.03 0.77 -0.34
C ASP A 95 4.18 -0.48 -0.07
N ALA A 96 3.23 -0.77 -0.96
CA ALA A 96 2.39 -1.96 -0.86
C ALA A 96 3.22 -3.25 -1.01
N LEU A 97 4.12 -3.31 -2.00
CA LEU A 97 5.04 -4.44 -2.19
C LEU A 97 5.95 -4.65 -0.99
N GLN A 98 6.51 -3.56 -0.46
CA GLN A 98 7.36 -3.62 0.73
C GLN A 98 6.61 -4.20 1.94
N ARG A 99 5.36 -3.81 2.15
CA ARG A 99 4.51 -4.34 3.24
C ARG A 99 4.17 -5.82 3.04
N ALA A 100 4.01 -6.26 1.79
CA ALA A 100 3.79 -7.66 1.47
C ALA A 100 5.06 -8.52 1.55
N GLY A 101 6.25 -7.90 1.67
CA GLY A 101 7.54 -8.59 1.62
C GLY A 101 7.90 -9.09 0.22
N ILE A 102 7.34 -8.46 -0.83
CA ILE A 102 7.59 -8.83 -2.22
C ILE A 102 8.71 -7.94 -2.77
N THR A 103 9.79 -8.56 -3.22
CA THR A 103 10.91 -7.89 -3.91
C THR A 103 10.80 -8.10 -5.42
N LEU A 104 11.19 -7.09 -6.19
CA LEU A 104 11.36 -7.19 -7.62
C LEU A 104 12.85 -7.43 -7.93
N GLU A 105 13.13 -8.29 -8.92
CA GLU A 105 14.48 -8.63 -9.35
C GLU A 105 14.65 -8.36 -10.84
N GLY A 106 15.86 -7.96 -11.24
CA GLY A 106 16.18 -7.74 -12.65
C GLY A 106 15.22 -6.76 -13.34
N ASP A 107 14.53 -7.24 -14.35
CA ASP A 107 13.58 -6.47 -15.15
C ASP A 107 12.11 -6.73 -14.77
N ASP A 108 11.87 -7.27 -13.58
CA ASP A 108 10.51 -7.42 -13.05
C ASP A 108 9.79 -6.06 -13.02
N TYR A 109 8.52 -6.05 -13.30
CA TYR A 109 7.72 -4.83 -13.28
C TYR A 109 6.34 -5.04 -12.68
N THR A 110 5.67 -3.95 -12.39
CA THR A 110 4.31 -3.97 -11.82
C THR A 110 3.32 -3.17 -12.65
N GLU A 111 2.08 -3.60 -12.58
CA GLU A 111 0.92 -2.85 -13.04
C GLU A 111 -0.06 -2.67 -11.88
N PRO A 112 -0.32 -1.39 -11.47
CA PRO A 112 0.28 -0.11 -11.91
C PRO A 112 1.77 0.03 -11.57
N ALA A 113 2.44 1.06 -12.14
CA ALA A 113 3.85 1.35 -11.91
C ALA A 113 4.13 1.66 -10.41
N LEU A 114 5.38 1.45 -9.97
CA LEU A 114 5.80 1.52 -8.57
C LEU A 114 5.52 2.87 -7.88
N ASP A 115 5.57 3.96 -8.63
CA ASP A 115 5.35 5.33 -8.17
C ASP A 115 3.88 5.75 -8.07
N ARG A 116 2.96 4.90 -8.57
CA ARG A 116 1.53 5.20 -8.54
C ARG A 116 0.98 5.10 -7.13
N LEU A 117 0.18 6.12 -6.76
CA LEU A 117 -0.58 6.07 -5.52
C LEU A 117 -1.66 5.00 -5.61
N VAL A 118 -1.82 4.25 -4.53
CA VAL A 118 -2.85 3.23 -4.40
C VAL A 118 -4.07 3.78 -3.66
N THR A 119 -5.23 3.24 -3.99
CA THR A 119 -6.52 3.57 -3.39
C THR A 119 -7.27 2.30 -3.04
N ALA A 120 -8.38 2.43 -2.33
CA ALA A 120 -9.23 1.28 -1.99
C ALA A 120 -9.60 0.47 -3.24
N GLY A 121 -9.38 -0.84 -3.19
CA GLY A 121 -9.68 -1.76 -4.28
C GLY A 121 -8.64 -1.79 -5.41
N THR A 122 -7.52 -1.07 -5.28
CA THR A 122 -6.42 -1.19 -6.25
C THR A 122 -5.93 -2.64 -6.30
N GLN A 123 -5.80 -3.16 -7.52
CA GLN A 123 -5.15 -4.43 -7.80
C GLN A 123 -3.77 -4.16 -8.38
N ILE A 124 -2.78 -4.80 -7.82
CA ILE A 124 -1.39 -4.72 -8.26
C ILE A 124 -1.00 -6.09 -8.81
N VAL A 125 -0.45 -6.11 -10.01
CA VAL A 125 0.07 -7.34 -10.63
C VAL A 125 1.57 -7.21 -10.76
N VAL A 126 2.29 -8.20 -10.26
CA VAL A 126 3.74 -8.34 -10.41
C VAL A 126 4.01 -9.24 -11.60
N HIS A 127 4.77 -8.76 -12.56
CA HIS A 127 5.23 -9.50 -13.72
C HIS A 127 6.70 -9.88 -13.52
N ARG A 128 6.96 -11.18 -13.47
CA ARG A 128 8.33 -11.73 -13.41
C ARG A 128 8.90 -11.84 -14.81
N VAL A 129 10.13 -11.45 -14.99
CA VAL A 129 10.84 -11.48 -16.27
C VAL A 129 12.03 -12.41 -16.19
N ASP A 130 11.90 -13.57 -16.82
CA ASP A 130 12.98 -14.55 -16.97
C ASP A 130 13.52 -14.53 -18.39
N TYR A 131 14.81 -14.42 -18.57
CA TYR A 131 15.48 -14.51 -19.85
C TYR A 131 15.92 -15.95 -20.10
N GLN A 132 15.55 -16.48 -21.27
CA GLN A 132 16.03 -17.77 -21.74
C GLN A 132 16.77 -17.60 -23.06
N ASP A 133 18.03 -18.02 -23.09
CA ASP A 133 18.80 -18.07 -24.33
C ASP A 133 18.31 -19.22 -25.17
N ARG A 134 17.77 -18.95 -26.36
CA ARG A 134 17.41 -19.94 -27.36
C ARG A 134 18.41 -19.91 -28.49
N VAL A 135 19.20 -20.98 -28.61
CA VAL A 135 20.10 -21.15 -29.74
C VAL A 135 19.36 -21.88 -30.87
N GLU A 136 19.10 -21.22 -31.97
CA GLU A 136 18.62 -21.84 -33.21
C GLU A 136 19.79 -22.06 -34.15
N THR A 137 20.06 -23.32 -34.48
CA THR A 137 21.06 -23.68 -35.50
C THR A 137 20.35 -23.92 -36.81
N GLN A 138 20.55 -23.04 -37.77
CA GLN A 138 20.06 -23.21 -39.14
C GLN A 138 21.20 -23.69 -40.02
N ALA A 139 21.07 -24.89 -40.63
CA ALA A 139 22.00 -25.34 -41.64
C ALA A 139 21.86 -24.45 -42.87
N ILE A 140 22.95 -23.82 -43.28
CA ILE A 140 22.99 -23.06 -44.54
C ILE A 140 23.43 -24.05 -45.62
N PRO A 141 22.55 -24.44 -46.54
CA PRO A 141 22.95 -25.28 -47.67
C PRO A 141 23.91 -24.48 -48.55
N TYR A 142 25.04 -25.06 -48.90
CA TYR A 142 25.96 -24.47 -49.86
C TYR A 142 26.06 -25.42 -51.07
N ASP A 143 26.06 -24.85 -52.24
CA ASP A 143 26.34 -25.56 -53.45
C ASP A 143 27.83 -25.63 -53.68
N THR A 144 28.34 -26.81 -54.00
CA THR A 144 29.74 -26.97 -54.36
C THR A 144 29.85 -26.86 -55.89
N GLU A 145 30.41 -25.78 -56.35
CA GLU A 145 30.76 -25.62 -57.79
C GLU A 145 32.11 -26.24 -58.09
N TYR A 146 32.07 -27.24 -58.94
CA TYR A 146 33.28 -27.90 -59.42
C TYR A 146 33.80 -27.20 -60.65
N VAL A 147 34.90 -26.44 -60.54
CA VAL A 147 35.53 -25.83 -61.68
C VAL A 147 36.60 -26.76 -62.22
N TYR A 148 36.35 -27.36 -63.38
CA TYR A 148 37.34 -28.18 -64.05
C TYR A 148 38.29 -27.30 -64.83
N THR A 149 39.58 -27.23 -64.44
CA THR A 149 40.63 -26.56 -65.20
C THR A 149 41.41 -27.54 -66.02
N SER A 150 41.48 -27.31 -67.30
CA SER A 150 42.31 -28.10 -68.24
C SER A 150 43.81 -27.79 -68.20
N LEU A 151 44.27 -27.09 -67.17
CA LEU A 151 45.60 -26.47 -67.11
C LEU A 151 46.74 -27.43 -66.69
N TYR A 152 46.51 -28.70 -66.47
CA TYR A 152 47.57 -29.60 -65.97
C TYR A 152 47.77 -30.87 -66.78
N PHE A 153 47.90 -30.75 -68.11
CA PHE A 153 48.52 -31.81 -68.92
C PHE A 153 49.32 -31.19 -70.07
N ARG A 154 50.56 -30.76 -69.79
CA ARG A 154 51.62 -30.69 -70.75
C ARG A 154 52.81 -31.48 -70.21
N ASN A 155 53.03 -32.58 -70.92
CA ASN A 155 54.31 -33.31 -70.87
C ASN A 155 55.45 -32.45 -71.41
#